data_a5dcbb3bf66e718e8d7e575901543bc4
#
_entry.id   a5dcbb3bf66e718e8d7e575901543bc4
#
_cell.length_a   1.000
_cell.length_b   1.000
_cell.length_c   1.000
_cell.angle_alpha   90.00
_cell.angle_beta   90.00
_cell.angle_gamma   90.00
#
_symmetry.space_group_name_H-M   'P 1'
#
loop_
_entity.id
_entity.type
_entity.pdbx_description
1 polymer ?
#
loop_
_entity_poly.entity_id
_entity_poly.type
_entity_poly.pdbx_seq_one_letter_code
_entity_poly.pdbx_strand_id
1 'polypeptide(L)'
;MVTVTDRPPKQAIKENPITLFLPIQEWNHFILQENFIYVPEWKQRMLQDYIEASFRIRIREYFVAGYEKGYKQDRIIRAFLMAYNIKNNAINYDAVKKIDYRNRKRMIKEVNNDIQLSLFP
;
A
#
# COMPACT_ATOMS: atom_id res chain seq x y z
N MET A 1 -11.97 -7.07 -14.06
CA MET A 1 -10.94 -7.43 -13.06
C MET A 1 -10.97 -8.91 -12.68
N VAL A 2 -12.10 -9.51 -12.48
CA VAL A 2 -12.23 -10.95 -12.15
C VAL A 2 -12.61 -11.77 -13.36
N THR A 3 -12.10 -13.00 -13.40
CA THR A 3 -12.43 -13.98 -14.44
C THR A 3 -13.37 -15.05 -13.86
N VAL A 4 -14.41 -15.38 -14.59
CA VAL A 4 -15.41 -16.39 -14.19
C VAL A 4 -15.09 -17.71 -14.89
N THR A 5 -15.09 -18.82 -14.15
CA THR A 5 -14.85 -20.14 -14.69
C THR A 5 -15.76 -21.18 -14.01
N ASP A 6 -16.05 -22.27 -14.69
CA ASP A 6 -16.81 -23.40 -14.17
C ASP A 6 -15.95 -24.44 -13.42
N ARG A 7 -14.62 -24.28 -13.45
CA ARG A 7 -13.66 -25.16 -12.78
C ARG A 7 -12.93 -24.44 -11.66
N PRO A 8 -12.64 -25.11 -10.53
CA PRO A 8 -11.86 -24.50 -9.47
C PRO A 8 -10.44 -24.17 -9.97
N PRO A 9 -9.98 -22.92 -9.82
CA PRO A 9 -8.64 -22.54 -10.23
C PRO A 9 -7.60 -23.12 -9.28
N LYS A 10 -6.44 -23.46 -9.82
CA LYS A 10 -5.29 -23.83 -9.00
C LYS A 10 -4.68 -22.55 -8.42
N GLN A 11 -4.76 -22.40 -7.11
CA GLN A 11 -4.17 -21.28 -6.40
C GLN A 11 -3.14 -21.78 -5.39
N ALA A 12 -1.97 -21.17 -5.40
CA ALA A 12 -1.01 -21.32 -4.32
C ALA A 12 -1.43 -20.42 -3.15
N ILE A 13 -1.63 -21.00 -1.97
CA ILE A 13 -1.87 -20.23 -0.75
C ILE A 13 -0.53 -19.64 -0.33
N LYS A 14 -0.43 -18.33 -0.38
CA LYS A 14 0.75 -17.59 0.09
C LYS A 14 0.56 -17.17 1.54
N GLU A 15 1.66 -16.95 2.26
CA GLU A 15 1.60 -16.32 3.58
C GLU A 15 0.89 -14.96 3.50
N ASN A 16 0.09 -14.66 4.50
CA ASN A 16 -0.65 -13.41 4.62
C ASN A 16 -1.57 -13.12 3.41
N PRO A 17 -2.53 -14.01 3.11
CA PRO A 17 -3.46 -13.77 2.01
C PRO A 17 -4.34 -12.55 2.29
N ILE A 18 -4.64 -11.79 1.24
CA ILE A 18 -5.61 -10.70 1.29
C ILE A 18 -6.97 -11.24 0.89
N THR A 19 -7.96 -11.04 1.73
CA THR A 19 -9.34 -11.40 1.43
C THR A 19 -10.07 -10.24 0.79
N LEU A 20 -10.64 -10.48 -0.39
CA LEU A 20 -11.45 -9.51 -1.10
C LEU A 20 -12.91 -9.93 -1.05
N PHE A 21 -13.79 -8.98 -0.76
CA PHE A 21 -15.22 -9.20 -0.76
C PHE A 21 -15.82 -8.67 -2.04
N LEU A 22 -16.57 -9.52 -2.75
CA LEU A 22 -17.31 -9.10 -3.95
C LEU A 22 -18.72 -8.68 -3.55
N PRO A 23 -19.17 -7.49 -4.01
CA PRO A 23 -20.56 -7.10 -3.79
C PRO A 23 -21.49 -8.04 -4.55
N ILE A 24 -22.43 -8.65 -3.85
CA ILE A 24 -23.46 -9.50 -4.46
C ILE A 24 -24.62 -8.60 -4.86
N GLN A 25 -24.89 -8.54 -6.15
CA GLN A 25 -26.00 -7.80 -6.71
C GLN A 25 -26.93 -8.76 -7.48
N GLU A 26 -28.15 -8.32 -7.72
CA GLU A 26 -29.15 -9.14 -8.38
C GLU A 26 -28.69 -9.66 -9.74
N TRP A 27 -27.97 -8.84 -10.51
CA TRP A 27 -27.50 -9.21 -11.84
C TRP A 27 -26.33 -10.21 -11.86
N ASN A 28 -25.54 -10.30 -10.78
CA ASN A 28 -24.36 -11.18 -10.72
C ASN A 28 -24.56 -12.37 -9.76
N HIS A 29 -25.63 -12.39 -8.98
CA HIS A 29 -25.89 -13.41 -7.98
C HIS A 29 -25.89 -14.83 -8.58
N PHE A 30 -26.52 -15.01 -9.71
CA PHE A 30 -26.61 -16.29 -10.40
C PHE A 30 -25.24 -16.79 -10.87
N ILE A 31 -24.44 -15.90 -11.43
CA ILE A 31 -23.06 -16.20 -11.88
C ILE A 31 -22.18 -16.59 -10.70
N LEU A 32 -22.32 -15.89 -9.57
CA LEU A 32 -21.50 -16.15 -8.38
C LEU A 32 -21.85 -17.47 -7.70
N GLN A 33 -23.08 -17.95 -7.81
CA GLN A 33 -23.49 -19.22 -7.22
C GLN A 33 -23.03 -20.46 -7.99
N GLU A 34 -22.97 -20.40 -9.30
CA GLU A 34 -22.72 -21.56 -10.16
C GLU A 34 -21.30 -21.65 -10.70
N ASN A 35 -20.51 -20.58 -10.58
CA ASN A 35 -19.18 -20.50 -11.16
C ASN A 35 -18.13 -20.16 -10.12
N PHE A 36 -16.91 -20.57 -10.42
CA PHE A 36 -15.74 -20.14 -9.68
C PHE A 36 -15.25 -18.82 -10.23
N ILE A 37 -14.85 -17.92 -9.33
CA ILE A 37 -14.32 -16.60 -9.67
C ILE A 37 -12.89 -16.51 -9.17
N TYR A 38 -11.99 -16.09 -10.03
CA TYR A 38 -10.62 -15.88 -9.65
C TYR A 38 -10.04 -14.61 -10.30
N VAL A 39 -9.00 -14.06 -9.66
CA VAL A 39 -8.25 -12.95 -10.21
C VAL A 39 -7.01 -13.51 -10.89
N PRO A 40 -6.80 -13.31 -12.20
CA PRO A 40 -5.60 -13.76 -12.89
C PRO A 40 -4.32 -13.24 -12.22
N GLU A 41 -3.23 -13.99 -12.29
CA GLU A 41 -1.99 -13.67 -11.60
C GLU A 41 -1.44 -12.27 -11.95
N TRP A 42 -1.49 -11.88 -13.22
CA TRP A 42 -1.02 -10.56 -13.65
C TRP A 42 -1.86 -9.41 -13.08
N LYS A 43 -3.18 -9.62 -12.90
CA LYS A 43 -4.06 -8.66 -12.22
C LYS A 43 -3.83 -8.63 -10.72
N GLN A 44 -3.50 -9.77 -10.11
CA GLN A 44 -3.09 -9.84 -8.71
C GLN A 44 -1.84 -9.00 -8.45
N ARG A 45 -0.85 -9.06 -9.35
CA ARG A 45 0.35 -8.22 -9.27
C ARG A 45 0.02 -6.73 -9.37
N MET A 46 -0.83 -6.35 -10.31
CA MET A 46 -1.27 -4.95 -10.44
C MET A 46 -1.96 -4.46 -9.17
N LEU A 47 -2.83 -5.28 -8.58
CA LEU A 47 -3.50 -4.97 -7.32
C LEU A 47 -2.51 -4.84 -6.16
N GLN A 48 -1.54 -5.74 -6.08
CA GLN A 48 -0.50 -5.71 -5.06
C GLN A 48 0.35 -4.44 -5.18
N ASP A 49 0.78 -4.09 -6.39
CA ASP A 49 1.55 -2.86 -6.65
C ASP A 49 0.76 -1.61 -6.27
N TYR A 50 -0.53 -1.59 -6.57
CA TYR A 50 -1.43 -0.50 -6.17
C TYR A 50 -1.54 -0.37 -4.65
N ILE A 51 -1.71 -1.48 -3.94
CA ILE A 51 -1.79 -1.50 -2.47
C ILE A 51 -0.48 -1.00 -1.87
N GLU A 52 0.66 -1.47 -2.36
CA GLU A 52 1.97 -1.03 -1.90
C GLU A 52 2.20 0.47 -2.13
N ALA A 53 1.86 0.97 -3.31
CA ALA A 53 1.99 2.39 -3.64
C ALA A 53 1.09 3.24 -2.74
N SER A 54 -0.15 2.83 -2.53
CA SER A 54 -1.10 3.51 -1.65
C SER A 54 -0.61 3.53 -0.20
N PHE A 55 -0.01 2.44 0.26
CA PHE A 55 0.54 2.33 1.61
C PHE A 55 1.73 3.27 1.82
N ARG A 56 2.62 3.37 0.84
CA ARG A 56 3.74 4.31 0.87
C ARG A 56 3.29 5.77 0.92
N ILE A 57 2.24 6.10 0.19
CA ILE A 57 1.63 7.45 0.22
C ILE A 57 1.08 7.75 1.61
N ARG A 58 0.40 6.81 2.25
CA ARG A 58 -0.11 6.96 3.62
C ARG A 58 1.01 7.16 4.64
N ILE A 59 2.09 6.42 4.51
CA ILE A 59 3.27 6.61 5.36
C ILE A 59 3.81 8.02 5.21
N ARG A 60 3.96 8.50 3.99
CA ARG A 60 4.42 9.86 3.71
C ARG A 60 3.52 10.92 4.35
N GLU A 61 2.20 10.76 4.22
CA GLU A 61 1.22 11.68 4.82
C GLU A 61 1.36 11.73 6.35
N TYR A 62 1.54 10.58 7.00
CA TYR A 62 1.76 10.50 8.44
C TYR A 62 3.02 11.26 8.87
N PHE A 63 4.11 11.09 8.14
CA PHE A 63 5.36 11.78 8.46
C PHE A 63 5.27 13.29 8.21
N VAL A 64 4.70 13.70 7.10
CA VAL A 64 4.51 15.12 6.79
C VAL A 64 3.68 15.79 7.88
N ALA A 65 2.52 15.24 8.19
CA ALA A 65 1.64 15.76 9.24
C ALA A 65 2.31 15.74 10.62
N GLY A 66 3.02 14.66 10.95
CA GLY A 66 3.71 14.52 12.23
C GLY A 66 4.85 15.51 12.41
N TYR A 67 5.66 15.70 11.39
CA TYR A 67 6.76 16.68 11.43
C TYR A 67 6.26 18.12 11.48
N GLU A 68 5.17 18.45 10.80
CA GLU A 68 4.53 19.76 10.90
C GLU A 68 4.09 20.09 12.34
N LYS A 69 3.64 19.07 13.07
CA LYS A 69 3.26 19.20 14.48
C LYS A 69 4.44 19.11 15.46
N GLY A 70 5.65 18.91 14.96
CA GLY A 70 6.85 18.82 15.77
C GLY A 70 7.10 17.48 16.44
N TYR A 71 6.42 16.40 16.01
CA TYR A 71 6.68 15.08 16.53
C TYR A 71 7.99 14.49 16.01
N LYS A 72 8.65 13.70 16.85
CA LYS A 72 9.86 12.97 16.47
C LYS A 72 9.52 11.75 15.61
N GLN A 73 10.47 11.32 14.79
CA GLN A 73 10.32 10.17 13.90
C GLN A 73 9.83 8.92 14.62
N ASP A 74 10.42 8.57 15.77
CA ASP A 74 10.04 7.39 16.56
C ASP A 74 8.56 7.40 16.93
N ARG A 75 8.06 8.53 17.37
CA ARG A 75 6.65 8.68 17.75
C ARG A 75 5.71 8.54 16.55
N ILE A 76 6.10 9.08 15.42
CA ILE A 76 5.31 8.97 14.17
C ILE A 76 5.24 7.52 13.71
N ILE A 77 6.36 6.80 13.73
CA ILE A 77 6.42 5.38 13.35
C ILE A 77 5.52 4.55 14.26
N ARG A 78 5.61 4.73 15.56
CA ARG A 78 4.77 4.00 16.52
C ARG A 78 3.29 4.29 16.34
N ALA A 79 2.94 5.55 16.12
CA ALA A 79 1.57 5.96 15.85
C ALA A 79 1.03 5.33 14.56
N PHE A 80 1.82 5.30 13.51
CA PHE A 80 1.46 4.66 12.25
C PHE A 80 1.23 3.15 12.42
N LEU A 81 2.14 2.44 13.05
CA LEU A 81 2.01 1.00 13.29
C LEU A 81 0.76 0.68 14.12
N MET A 82 0.47 1.50 15.13
CA MET A 82 -0.71 1.33 15.97
C MET A 82 -2.00 1.60 15.18
N ALA A 83 -2.04 2.66 14.38
CA ALA A 83 -3.22 3.04 13.60
C ALA A 83 -3.62 1.97 12.58
N TYR A 84 -2.65 1.30 11.99
CA TYR A 84 -2.89 0.23 11.01
C TYR A 84 -2.85 -1.18 11.62
N ASN A 85 -2.82 -1.27 12.94
CA ASN A 85 -2.76 -2.54 13.67
C ASN A 85 -1.62 -3.46 13.21
N ILE A 86 -0.47 -2.87 12.92
CA ILE A 86 0.74 -3.57 12.54
C ILE A 86 1.57 -3.81 13.79
N LYS A 87 2.08 -5.03 13.96
CA LYS A 87 2.90 -5.38 15.10
C LYS A 87 4.17 -4.53 15.15
N ASN A 88 4.42 -3.89 16.29
CA ASN A 88 5.63 -3.11 16.50
C ASN A 88 6.81 -4.04 16.84
N ASN A 89 7.51 -4.47 15.80
CA ASN A 89 8.76 -5.24 15.91
C ASN A 89 9.85 -4.55 15.10
N ALA A 90 11.08 -5.03 15.25
CA ALA A 90 12.24 -4.43 14.57
C ALA A 90 12.09 -4.39 13.05
N ILE A 91 11.54 -5.45 12.46
CA ILE A 91 11.37 -5.57 11.00
C ILE A 91 10.39 -4.52 10.48
N ASN A 92 9.22 -4.41 11.09
CA ASN A 92 8.18 -3.47 10.69
C ASN A 92 8.59 -2.02 10.97
N TYR A 93 9.20 -1.78 12.12
CA TYR A 93 9.73 -0.47 12.48
C TYR A 93 10.77 0.03 11.48
N ASP A 94 11.76 -0.80 11.17
CA ASP A 94 12.83 -0.45 10.22
C ASP A 94 12.31 -0.27 8.81
N ALA A 95 11.31 -1.04 8.39
CA ALA A 95 10.69 -0.88 7.07
C ALA A 95 10.05 0.50 6.91
N VAL A 96 9.29 0.96 7.89
CA VAL A 96 8.67 2.29 7.89
C VAL A 96 9.73 3.39 7.95
N LYS A 97 10.74 3.22 8.79
CA LYS A 97 11.85 4.16 8.93
C LYS A 97 12.62 4.36 7.61
N LYS A 98 12.87 3.27 6.89
CA LYS A 98 13.54 3.32 5.57
C LYS A 98 12.70 4.05 4.53
N ILE A 99 11.39 3.86 4.54
CA ILE A 99 10.49 4.57 3.63
C ILE A 99 10.53 6.08 3.90
N ASP A 100 10.48 6.50 5.15
CA ASP A 100 10.62 7.92 5.53
C ASP A 100 11.97 8.50 5.08
N TYR A 101 13.05 7.79 5.32
CA TYR A 101 14.38 8.21 4.91
C TYR A 101 14.48 8.45 3.39
N ARG A 102 13.94 7.51 2.60
CA ARG A 102 13.91 7.62 1.13
C ARG A 102 13.07 8.80 0.67
N ASN A 103 11.91 9.02 1.29
CA ASN A 103 11.03 10.14 0.98
C ASN A 103 11.69 11.49 1.28
N ARG A 104 12.35 11.62 2.42
CA ARG A 104 13.08 12.85 2.77
C ARG A 104 14.23 13.14 1.81
N LYS A 105 14.99 12.13 1.45
CA LYS A 105 16.09 12.27 0.49
C LYS A 105 15.59 12.74 -0.88
N ARG A 106 14.47 12.19 -1.34
CA ARG A 106 13.83 12.60 -2.60
C ARG A 106 13.34 14.04 -2.53
N MET A 107 12.68 14.43 -1.44
CA MET A 107 12.18 15.80 -1.24
C MET A 107 13.32 16.82 -1.23
N ILE A 108 14.41 16.54 -0.54
CA ILE A 108 15.59 17.40 -0.52
C ILE A 108 16.15 17.60 -1.92
N LYS A 109 16.25 16.53 -2.70
CA LYS A 109 16.73 16.58 -4.09
C LYS A 109 15.81 17.43 -4.97
N GLU A 110 14.51 17.28 -4.86
CA GLU A 110 13.52 18.06 -5.61
C GLU A 110 13.60 19.55 -5.26
N VAL A 111 13.67 19.89 -3.98
CA VAL A 111 13.79 21.27 -3.51
C VAL A 111 15.11 21.89 -4.00
N ASN A 112 16.22 21.17 -3.92
CA ASN A 112 17.50 21.65 -4.43
C ASN A 112 17.48 21.91 -5.93
N ASN A 113 16.83 21.04 -6.71
CA ASN A 113 16.65 21.24 -8.15
C ASN A 113 15.80 22.47 -8.44
N ASP A 114 14.72 22.68 -7.71
CA ASP A 114 13.84 23.84 -7.87
C ASP A 114 14.59 25.15 -7.55
N ILE A 115 15.36 25.16 -6.48
CA ILE A 115 16.21 26.31 -6.12
C ILE A 115 17.23 26.59 -7.23
N GLN A 116 17.88 25.55 -7.74
CA GLN A 116 18.90 25.70 -8.79
C GLN A 116 18.30 26.24 -10.08
N LEU A 117 17.12 25.75 -10.50
CA LEU A 117 16.39 26.27 -11.66
C LEU A 117 15.95 27.72 -11.48
N SER A 118 15.61 28.12 -10.26
CA SER A 118 15.23 29.50 -9.93
C SER A 118 16.41 30.46 -9.98
N LEU A 119 17.61 30.03 -9.55
CA LEU A 119 18.81 30.83 -9.50
C LEU A 119 19.54 30.90 -10.86
N PHE A 120 19.41 29.87 -11.68
CA PHE A 120 20.10 29.72 -12.97
C PHE A 120 19.10 29.38 -14.08
N PRO A 121 18.18 30.30 -14.41
CA PRO A 121 17.18 30.08 -15.44
C PRO A 121 17.78 29.94 -16.84
#